data_85d21338bd3b29e3816d3172193ee30d
#
_entry.id   85d21338bd3b29e3816d3172193ee30d
#
_cell.length_a   1.000
_cell.length_b   1.000
_cell.length_c   1.000
_cell.angle_alpha   90.00
_cell.angle_beta   90.00
_cell.angle_gamma   90.00
#
_symmetry.space_group_name_H-M   'P 1'
#
loop_
_entity.id
_entity.type
_entity.pdbx_description
1 polymer ?
#
loop_
_entity_poly.entity_id
_entity_poly.type
_entity_poly.pdbx_seq_one_letter_code
_entity_poly.pdbx_strand_id
1 'polypeptide(L)'
;MKQIILPGDRPTGRLHVGHSVGSLKERVALQNSGKFDEIYIMIADAQALTDNAEHPEKVRQNIMNVALDYLACGLDPEKSTLFIQSQVSELTELTFFYMNLVTVQRLQRNPTVKQEMLFRGFSDSTDGSDNKAGTPVGFFCYPISQAADITAFKADTVPVGEDQEPMIEQTREIVRKFNSTYAPVLVEPEILLPEQCVCRRLPGTDGRAKMSKSLGNCIYLSDSAEQVWAKVKSMYTDPGHLQISDPGKVEGNTVFTYLDAFCKPEHFSKFGDCFHGKKQSFDFASLDEVKAQYRAGGLGDMMIKNFLNAVLDDTLAPIRARRAELEKDIPYVYEVLRKGSEVARATAAQTLSEVKRAMKIDYFDPDVLESLTKAQSERYAK
;
A
#
# COMPACT_ATOMS: atom_id res chain seq x y z
N MET A 1 12.05 11.84 -20.69
CA MET A 1 12.26 10.70 -19.77
C MET A 1 10.93 9.98 -19.67
N LYS A 2 10.89 8.64 -19.58
CA LYS A 2 9.62 7.93 -19.33
C LYS A 2 9.10 8.31 -17.96
N GLN A 3 7.78 8.43 -17.83
CA GLN A 3 7.12 8.60 -16.54
C GLN A 3 6.75 7.23 -16.00
N ILE A 4 7.35 6.84 -14.89
CA ILE A 4 7.24 5.49 -14.31
C ILE A 4 6.74 5.58 -12.87
N ILE A 5 5.67 4.84 -12.58
CA ILE A 5 5.05 4.81 -11.26
C ILE A 5 5.20 3.42 -10.62
N LEU A 6 5.52 3.37 -9.34
CA LEU A 6 5.69 2.13 -8.60
C LEU A 6 5.03 2.19 -7.21
N PRO A 7 3.77 1.81 -7.05
CA PRO A 7 3.17 1.48 -5.76
C PRO A 7 3.33 0.00 -5.42
N GLY A 8 3.20 -0.32 -4.14
CA GLY A 8 3.20 -1.70 -3.67
C GLY A 8 2.54 -1.87 -2.31
N ASP A 9 2.16 -3.11 -1.98
CA ASP A 9 1.65 -3.50 -0.68
C ASP A 9 2.32 -4.76 -0.16
N ARG A 10 2.52 -4.83 1.15
CA ARG A 10 3.01 -6.02 1.84
C ARG A 10 1.86 -7.03 2.01
N PRO A 11 2.02 -8.30 1.56
CA PRO A 11 0.98 -9.32 1.67
C PRO A 11 0.88 -9.88 3.10
N THR A 12 0.56 -9.03 4.07
CA THR A 12 0.41 -9.40 5.49
C THR A 12 -1.01 -9.81 5.87
N GLY A 13 -1.93 -9.81 4.91
CA GLY A 13 -3.34 -10.19 5.04
C GLY A 13 -4.19 -9.63 3.90
N ARG A 14 -5.48 -9.99 3.88
CA ARG A 14 -6.45 -9.46 2.89
C ARG A 14 -6.49 -7.94 2.89
N LEU A 15 -6.82 -7.33 1.75
CA LEU A 15 -7.00 -5.89 1.66
C LEU A 15 -8.38 -5.49 2.23
N HIS A 16 -8.46 -4.31 2.82
CA HIS A 16 -9.67 -3.77 3.42
C HIS A 16 -10.09 -2.45 2.76
N VAL A 17 -11.27 -1.98 3.05
CA VAL A 17 -11.84 -0.75 2.45
C VAL A 17 -10.94 0.48 2.63
N GLY A 18 -10.11 0.53 3.67
CA GLY A 18 -9.10 1.57 3.84
C GLY A 18 -8.03 1.58 2.74
N HIS A 19 -7.61 0.39 2.23
CA HIS A 19 -6.72 0.33 1.06
C HIS A 19 -7.44 0.78 -0.21
N SER A 20 -8.74 0.44 -0.35
CA SER A 20 -9.52 0.87 -1.51
C SER A 20 -9.56 2.40 -1.65
N VAL A 21 -9.85 3.09 -0.54
CA VAL A 21 -9.95 4.56 -0.54
C VAL A 21 -8.58 5.23 -0.55
N GLY A 22 -7.64 4.68 0.24
CA GLY A 22 -6.32 5.31 0.44
C GLY A 22 -5.34 5.11 -0.71
N SER A 23 -5.51 4.07 -1.55
CA SER A 23 -4.53 3.78 -2.59
C SER A 23 -5.07 3.10 -3.85
N LEU A 24 -5.95 2.08 -3.73
CA LEU A 24 -6.32 1.28 -4.91
C LEU A 24 -7.13 2.05 -5.95
N LYS A 25 -8.10 2.86 -5.51
CA LYS A 25 -8.89 3.72 -6.43
C LYS A 25 -7.99 4.68 -7.21
N GLU A 26 -7.00 5.25 -6.54
CA GLU A 26 -6.03 6.15 -7.16
C GLU A 26 -5.13 5.40 -8.15
N ARG A 27 -4.61 4.22 -7.79
CA ARG A 27 -3.81 3.38 -8.70
C ARG A 27 -4.57 3.04 -9.98
N VAL A 28 -5.85 2.67 -9.87
CA VAL A 28 -6.71 2.42 -11.04
C VAL A 28 -6.96 3.69 -11.85
N ALA A 29 -7.15 4.84 -11.19
CA ALA A 29 -7.29 6.12 -11.88
C ALA A 29 -6.01 6.51 -12.62
N LEU A 30 -4.84 6.37 -11.98
CA LEU A 30 -3.53 6.62 -12.58
C LEU A 30 -3.27 5.69 -13.77
N GLN A 31 -3.58 4.38 -13.63
CA GLN A 31 -3.50 3.41 -14.71
C GLN A 31 -4.32 3.84 -15.94
N ASN A 32 -5.50 4.40 -15.73
CA ASN A 32 -6.41 4.78 -16.82
C ASN A 32 -6.21 6.23 -17.28
N SER A 33 -5.33 7.00 -16.64
CA SER A 33 -5.10 8.42 -16.96
C SER A 33 -4.32 8.64 -18.25
N GLY A 34 -3.54 7.64 -18.70
CA GLY A 34 -2.61 7.77 -19.82
C GLY A 34 -1.41 8.70 -19.55
N LYS A 35 -1.18 9.07 -18.29
CA LYS A 35 -0.07 9.98 -17.90
C LYS A 35 1.26 9.26 -17.74
N PHE A 36 1.24 7.95 -17.44
CA PHE A 36 2.44 7.17 -17.16
C PHE A 36 2.73 6.21 -18.32
N ASP A 37 4.01 6.12 -18.70
CA ASP A 37 4.48 5.22 -19.74
C ASP A 37 4.56 3.77 -19.22
N GLU A 38 4.91 3.60 -17.94
CA GLU A 38 5.03 2.29 -17.30
C GLU A 38 4.47 2.34 -15.87
N ILE A 39 3.75 1.30 -15.50
CA ILE A 39 3.12 1.16 -14.19
C ILE A 39 3.51 -0.19 -13.62
N TYR A 40 4.29 -0.19 -12.54
CA TYR A 40 4.68 -1.38 -11.80
C TYR A 40 3.91 -1.47 -10.50
N ILE A 41 3.21 -2.58 -10.25
CA ILE A 41 2.44 -2.83 -9.03
C ILE A 41 3.08 -3.98 -8.28
N MET A 42 3.75 -3.69 -7.18
CA MET A 42 4.53 -4.67 -6.43
C MET A 42 3.72 -5.33 -5.32
N ILE A 43 3.84 -6.65 -5.21
CA ILE A 43 3.48 -7.41 -4.01
C ILE A 43 4.77 -7.67 -3.24
N ALA A 44 4.99 -6.92 -2.15
CA ALA A 44 6.25 -6.84 -1.41
C ALA A 44 6.35 -7.98 -0.37
N ASP A 45 6.50 -9.21 -0.83
CA ASP A 45 6.55 -10.41 0.00
C ASP A 45 7.87 -10.55 0.78
N ALA A 46 9.01 -10.25 0.17
CA ALA A 46 10.30 -10.26 0.85
C ALA A 46 10.33 -9.22 1.99
N GLN A 47 9.77 -8.03 1.75
CA GLN A 47 9.64 -7.03 2.80
C GLN A 47 8.64 -7.45 3.89
N ALA A 48 7.58 -8.19 3.53
CA ALA A 48 6.65 -8.72 4.53
C ALA A 48 7.30 -9.74 5.47
N LEU A 49 8.33 -10.47 5.02
CA LEU A 49 9.07 -11.41 5.84
C LEU A 49 9.95 -10.75 6.92
N THR A 50 10.28 -9.46 6.80
CA THR A 50 11.13 -8.77 7.78
C THR A 50 10.55 -8.76 9.19
N ASP A 51 9.24 -8.92 9.32
CA ASP A 51 8.49 -8.99 10.58
C ASP A 51 7.48 -10.17 10.64
N ASN A 52 7.56 -11.08 9.68
CA ASN A 52 6.76 -12.32 9.62
C ASN A 52 7.64 -13.53 9.26
N ALA A 53 8.93 -13.51 9.60
CA ALA A 53 9.87 -14.58 9.24
C ALA A 53 9.47 -15.96 9.79
N GLU A 54 8.84 -16.00 10.95
CA GLU A 54 8.35 -17.24 11.58
C GLU A 54 7.06 -17.80 10.96
N HIS A 55 6.43 -17.02 10.06
CA HIS A 55 5.13 -17.36 9.45
C HIS A 55 5.14 -17.19 7.93
N PRO A 56 6.05 -17.84 7.19
CA PRO A 56 6.19 -17.66 5.73
C PRO A 56 4.94 -18.15 4.96
N GLU A 57 4.21 -19.14 5.48
CA GLU A 57 2.96 -19.62 4.88
C GLU A 57 1.88 -18.53 4.86
N LYS A 58 1.82 -17.72 5.92
CA LYS A 58 0.91 -16.57 5.97
C LYS A 58 1.20 -15.57 4.84
N VAL A 59 2.47 -15.26 4.61
CA VAL A 59 2.88 -14.36 3.52
C VAL A 59 2.50 -14.98 2.17
N ARG A 60 2.85 -16.26 1.94
CA ARG A 60 2.51 -16.99 0.71
C ARG A 60 1.01 -16.99 0.40
N GLN A 61 0.17 -17.31 1.38
CA GLN A 61 -1.28 -17.31 1.20
C GLN A 61 -1.84 -15.93 0.87
N ASN A 62 -1.25 -14.88 1.44
CA ASN A 62 -1.72 -13.52 1.22
C ASN A 62 -1.24 -12.90 -0.09
N ILE A 63 -0.21 -13.42 -0.76
CA ILE A 63 0.15 -13.01 -2.13
C ILE A 63 -1.06 -13.21 -3.05
N MET A 64 -1.68 -14.39 -3.02
CA MET A 64 -2.87 -14.67 -3.84
C MET A 64 -4.05 -13.79 -3.46
N ASN A 65 -4.31 -13.59 -2.16
CA ASN A 65 -5.37 -12.69 -1.72
C ASN A 65 -5.20 -11.25 -2.22
N VAL A 66 -3.97 -10.72 -2.16
CA VAL A 66 -3.66 -9.37 -2.64
C VAL A 66 -3.79 -9.29 -4.16
N ALA A 67 -3.29 -10.28 -4.90
CA ALA A 67 -3.41 -10.33 -6.36
C ALA A 67 -4.88 -10.35 -6.82
N LEU A 68 -5.70 -11.19 -6.19
CA LEU A 68 -7.14 -11.25 -6.46
C LEU A 68 -7.82 -9.91 -6.16
N ASP A 69 -7.49 -9.28 -5.03
CA ASP A 69 -8.04 -7.97 -4.67
C ASP A 69 -7.61 -6.88 -5.66
N TYR A 70 -6.36 -6.87 -6.12
CA TYR A 70 -5.85 -5.94 -7.13
C TYR A 70 -6.64 -6.03 -8.44
N LEU A 71 -6.74 -7.24 -8.99
CA LEU A 71 -7.46 -7.49 -10.24
C LEU A 71 -8.97 -7.21 -10.09
N ALA A 72 -9.55 -7.59 -8.96
CA ALA A 72 -10.96 -7.34 -8.67
C ALA A 72 -11.29 -5.85 -8.53
N CYS A 73 -10.36 -5.04 -8.02
CA CYS A 73 -10.49 -3.58 -7.94
C CYS A 73 -10.32 -2.88 -9.28
N GLY A 74 -9.84 -3.57 -10.33
CA GLY A 74 -9.73 -3.04 -11.68
C GLY A 74 -8.31 -2.69 -12.12
N LEU A 75 -7.28 -3.17 -11.40
CA LEU A 75 -5.93 -3.18 -11.97
C LEU A 75 -5.88 -4.18 -13.12
N ASP A 76 -5.45 -3.68 -14.28
CA ASP A 76 -5.47 -4.38 -15.56
C ASP A 76 -4.05 -4.84 -15.92
N PRO A 77 -3.78 -6.15 -16.03
CA PRO A 77 -2.45 -6.66 -16.34
C PRO A 77 -1.95 -6.31 -17.76
N GLU A 78 -2.84 -5.84 -18.66
CA GLU A 78 -2.45 -5.33 -19.97
C GLU A 78 -1.92 -3.88 -19.90
N LYS A 79 -2.20 -3.17 -18.80
CA LYS A 79 -1.80 -1.76 -18.60
C LYS A 79 -0.79 -1.59 -17.47
N SER A 80 -0.73 -2.53 -16.54
CA SER A 80 0.11 -2.46 -15.35
C SER A 80 0.83 -3.77 -15.14
N THR A 81 2.12 -3.72 -14.85
CA THR A 81 2.95 -4.87 -14.54
C THR A 81 2.77 -5.27 -13.07
N LEU A 82 1.97 -6.30 -12.80
CA LEU A 82 1.80 -6.84 -11.45
C LEU A 82 2.87 -7.89 -11.18
N PHE A 83 3.67 -7.71 -10.13
CA PHE A 83 4.79 -8.62 -9.87
C PHE A 83 5.00 -8.89 -8.37
N ILE A 84 5.73 -9.98 -8.08
CA ILE A 84 6.11 -10.41 -6.74
C ILE A 84 7.58 -10.00 -6.51
N GLN A 85 7.84 -9.26 -5.45
CA GLN A 85 9.15 -8.69 -5.12
C GLN A 85 10.26 -9.76 -5.09
N SER A 86 10.03 -10.89 -4.43
CA SER A 86 11.02 -11.97 -4.30
C SER A 86 11.39 -12.66 -5.62
N GLN A 87 10.60 -12.47 -6.68
CA GLN A 87 10.87 -13.02 -8.00
C GLN A 87 11.83 -12.14 -8.81
N VAL A 88 12.20 -10.97 -8.29
CA VAL A 88 13.15 -10.03 -8.88
C VAL A 88 14.40 -9.98 -8.00
N SER A 89 15.30 -10.95 -8.20
CA SER A 89 16.52 -11.13 -7.39
C SER A 89 17.46 -9.92 -7.40
N GLU A 90 17.41 -9.14 -8.47
CA GLU A 90 18.18 -7.93 -8.72
C GLU A 90 17.97 -6.87 -7.63
N LEU A 91 16.76 -6.83 -7.03
CA LEU A 91 16.43 -5.92 -5.92
C LEU A 91 17.28 -6.21 -4.67
N THR A 92 17.55 -7.49 -4.41
CA THR A 92 18.40 -7.90 -3.28
C THR A 92 19.85 -7.50 -3.49
N GLU A 93 20.36 -7.63 -4.71
CA GLU A 93 21.73 -7.24 -5.05
C GLU A 93 21.89 -5.71 -4.96
N LEU A 94 20.94 -4.94 -5.50
CA LEU A 94 20.90 -3.47 -5.36
C LEU A 94 20.86 -3.05 -3.89
N THR A 95 20.03 -3.70 -3.08
CA THR A 95 19.93 -3.46 -1.64
C THR A 95 21.29 -3.60 -0.98
N PHE A 96 22.04 -4.66 -1.29
CA PHE A 96 23.38 -4.87 -0.74
C PHE A 96 24.37 -3.78 -1.15
N PHE A 97 24.33 -3.33 -2.41
CA PHE A 97 25.19 -2.23 -2.86
C PHE A 97 24.85 -0.92 -2.15
N TYR A 98 23.55 -0.63 -1.95
CA TYR A 98 23.11 0.58 -1.28
C TYR A 98 23.41 0.60 0.23
N MET A 99 23.55 -0.57 0.87
CA MET A 99 24.00 -0.66 2.26
C MET A 99 25.38 0.00 2.47
N ASN A 100 26.23 0.07 1.43
CA ASN A 100 27.52 0.73 1.51
C ASN A 100 27.44 2.26 1.48
N LEU A 101 26.26 2.82 1.18
CA LEU A 101 26.03 4.27 1.04
C LEU A 101 25.29 4.87 2.25
N VAL A 102 24.79 4.03 3.16
CA VAL A 102 23.95 4.45 4.30
C VAL A 102 24.62 4.02 5.60
N THR A 103 24.66 4.91 6.58
CA THR A 103 25.20 4.57 7.92
C THR A 103 24.10 4.04 8.84
N VAL A 104 24.48 3.21 9.82
CA VAL A 104 23.58 2.73 10.88
C VAL A 104 22.88 3.90 11.58
N GLN A 105 23.64 4.96 11.91
CA GLN A 105 23.09 6.16 12.57
C GLN A 105 22.05 6.87 11.72
N ARG A 106 22.17 6.85 10.39
CA ARG A 106 21.16 7.45 9.50
C ARG A 106 19.86 6.65 9.53
N LEU A 107 19.93 5.31 9.49
CA LEU A 107 18.75 4.45 9.62
C LEU A 107 18.08 4.62 10.98
N GLN A 108 18.83 4.67 12.07
CA GLN A 108 18.31 4.91 13.42
C GLN A 108 17.56 6.25 13.56
N ARG A 109 17.90 7.25 12.76
CA ARG A 109 17.24 8.57 12.78
C ARG A 109 15.98 8.64 11.93
N ASN A 110 15.68 7.63 11.09
CA ASN A 110 14.48 7.63 10.28
C ASN A 110 13.23 7.54 11.17
N PRO A 111 12.33 8.55 11.13
CA PRO A 111 11.19 8.62 12.06
C PRO A 111 10.18 7.49 11.84
N THR A 112 9.99 7.04 10.60
CA THR A 112 9.09 5.92 10.28
C THR A 112 9.62 4.62 10.88
N VAL A 113 10.93 4.34 10.73
CA VAL A 113 11.57 3.16 11.34
C VAL A 113 11.43 3.17 12.85
N LYS A 114 11.70 4.32 13.50
CA LYS A 114 11.55 4.47 14.95
C LYS A 114 10.12 4.17 15.42
N GLN A 115 9.14 4.75 14.75
CA GLN A 115 7.74 4.57 15.10
C GLN A 115 7.30 3.11 14.93
N GLU A 116 7.73 2.46 13.84
CA GLU A 116 7.41 1.05 13.61
C GLU A 116 8.11 0.12 14.59
N MET A 117 9.38 0.39 14.95
CA MET A 117 10.09 -0.35 16.01
C MET A 117 9.34 -0.30 17.33
N LEU A 118 8.92 0.90 17.76
CA LEU A 118 8.14 1.10 18.98
C LEU A 118 6.80 0.35 18.93
N PHE A 119 6.10 0.43 17.81
CA PHE A 119 4.80 -0.24 17.63
C PHE A 119 4.91 -1.77 17.70
N ARG A 120 6.03 -2.33 17.25
CA ARG A 120 6.30 -3.77 17.26
C ARG A 120 6.98 -4.26 18.54
N GLY A 121 7.31 -3.36 19.47
CA GLY A 121 8.01 -3.70 20.72
C GLY A 121 9.47 -4.11 20.51
N PHE A 122 10.10 -3.72 19.40
CA PHE A 122 11.52 -3.92 19.19
C PHE A 122 12.34 -2.93 20.01
N SER A 123 13.54 -3.38 20.44
CA SER A 123 14.50 -2.52 21.14
C SER A 123 15.14 -1.53 20.17
N ASP A 124 15.30 -0.29 20.62
CA ASP A 124 16.14 0.72 19.97
C ASP A 124 17.53 0.81 20.59
N SER A 125 17.78 0.07 21.68
CA SER A 125 19.08 -0.02 22.32
C SER A 125 19.92 -1.13 21.69
N THR A 126 21.21 -0.85 21.51
CA THR A 126 22.19 -1.81 20.97
C THR A 126 22.85 -2.67 22.06
N ASP A 127 22.64 -2.33 23.33
CA ASP A 127 23.28 -2.97 24.48
C ASP A 127 22.37 -3.97 25.24
N GLY A 128 21.12 -4.15 24.77
CA GLY A 128 20.17 -5.06 25.40
C GLY A 128 19.72 -4.63 26.80
N SER A 129 19.87 -3.35 27.13
CA SER A 129 19.52 -2.80 28.46
C SER A 129 18.01 -2.76 28.72
N ASP A 130 17.19 -2.85 27.68
CA ASP A 130 15.74 -2.99 27.77
C ASP A 130 15.34 -4.47 27.56
N ASN A 131 14.38 -4.97 28.34
CA ASN A 131 13.84 -6.33 28.20
C ASN A 131 12.98 -6.52 26.93
N LYS A 132 13.30 -5.85 25.82
CA LYS A 132 12.59 -5.95 24.55
C LYS A 132 13.28 -6.92 23.62
N ALA A 133 12.53 -7.43 22.65
CA ALA A 133 13.10 -8.25 21.58
C ALA A 133 14.09 -7.43 20.73
N GLY A 134 15.22 -8.04 20.37
CA GLY A 134 16.17 -7.43 19.46
C GLY A 134 15.55 -7.12 18.11
N THR A 135 15.96 -6.03 17.49
CA THR A 135 15.48 -5.66 16.15
C THR A 135 16.11 -6.56 15.09
N PRO A 136 15.33 -7.30 14.28
CA PRO A 136 15.87 -8.06 13.17
C PRO A 136 16.60 -7.16 12.16
N VAL A 137 17.77 -7.59 11.67
CA VAL A 137 18.56 -6.80 10.70
C VAL A 137 17.76 -6.50 9.44
N GLY A 138 17.00 -7.46 8.92
CA GLY A 138 16.14 -7.25 7.76
C GLY A 138 15.10 -6.16 8.00
N PHE A 139 14.49 -6.13 9.19
CA PHE A 139 13.58 -5.06 9.59
C PHE A 139 14.28 -3.71 9.71
N PHE A 140 15.49 -3.68 10.27
CA PHE A 140 16.25 -2.43 10.40
C PHE A 140 16.70 -1.86 9.05
N CYS A 141 17.01 -2.74 8.08
CA CYS A 141 17.52 -2.37 6.76
C CYS A 141 16.42 -2.18 5.69
N TYR A 142 15.13 -2.42 5.98
CA TYR A 142 14.08 -2.33 4.96
C TYR A 142 14.01 -0.97 4.22
N PRO A 143 14.38 0.20 4.80
CA PRO A 143 14.41 1.45 4.04
C PRO A 143 15.38 1.42 2.86
N ILE A 144 16.48 0.66 2.98
CA ILE A 144 17.44 0.50 1.88
C ILE A 144 16.85 -0.44 0.81
N SER A 145 16.18 -1.50 1.24
CA SER A 145 15.46 -2.40 0.32
C SER A 145 14.36 -1.65 -0.45
N GLN A 146 13.60 -0.79 0.22
CA GLN A 146 12.58 0.04 -0.44
C GLN A 146 13.20 1.01 -1.44
N ALA A 147 14.38 1.55 -1.17
CA ALA A 147 15.10 2.36 -2.14
C ALA A 147 15.52 1.55 -3.37
N ALA A 148 15.94 0.29 -3.19
CA ALA A 148 16.24 -0.61 -4.29
C ALA A 148 14.99 -0.94 -5.11
N ASP A 149 13.85 -1.21 -4.45
CA ASP A 149 12.57 -1.46 -5.11
C ASP A 149 12.18 -0.30 -6.05
N ILE A 150 12.34 0.95 -5.61
CA ILE A 150 11.97 2.14 -6.37
C ILE A 150 12.96 2.38 -7.53
N THR A 151 14.25 2.35 -7.23
CA THR A 151 15.29 2.76 -8.18
C THR A 151 15.60 1.72 -9.24
N ALA A 152 15.33 0.43 -8.98
CA ALA A 152 15.50 -0.64 -9.96
C ALA A 152 14.67 -0.43 -11.24
N PHE A 153 13.51 0.22 -11.10
CA PHE A 153 12.62 0.56 -12.20
C PHE A 153 12.78 2.00 -12.69
N LYS A 154 13.71 2.75 -12.09
CA LYS A 154 13.85 4.20 -12.33
C LYS A 154 12.53 4.94 -12.15
N ALA A 155 11.72 4.49 -11.18
CA ALA A 155 10.44 5.10 -10.89
C ALA A 155 10.66 6.57 -10.47
N ASP A 156 10.07 7.48 -11.22
CA ASP A 156 10.12 8.91 -10.95
C ASP A 156 8.98 9.36 -10.03
N THR A 157 7.92 8.56 -9.92
CA THR A 157 6.74 8.88 -9.13
C THR A 157 6.34 7.70 -8.23
N VAL A 158 6.18 7.96 -6.94
CA VAL A 158 5.75 6.93 -5.97
C VAL A 158 4.51 7.42 -5.22
N PRO A 159 3.32 6.82 -5.50
CA PRO A 159 2.10 7.14 -4.76
C PRO A 159 2.14 6.48 -3.38
N VAL A 160 2.24 7.30 -2.35
CA VAL A 160 2.33 6.87 -0.95
C VAL A 160 1.58 7.81 -0.02
N GLY A 161 1.25 7.32 1.18
CA GLY A 161 0.75 8.17 2.26
C GLY A 161 1.85 9.07 2.86
N GLU A 162 1.45 10.13 3.55
CA GLU A 162 2.37 11.08 4.22
C GLU A 162 3.36 10.41 5.18
N ASP A 163 2.95 9.29 5.80
CA ASP A 163 3.81 8.52 6.71
C ASP A 163 5.01 7.86 6.01
N GLN A 164 5.01 7.78 4.68
CA GLN A 164 6.10 7.24 3.87
C GLN A 164 7.05 8.31 3.34
N GLU A 165 6.78 9.59 3.56
CA GLU A 165 7.67 10.68 3.13
C GLU A 165 9.13 10.51 3.61
N PRO A 166 9.40 10.12 4.88
CA PRO A 166 10.77 9.89 5.33
C PRO A 166 11.48 8.74 4.60
N MET A 167 10.73 7.80 4.03
CA MET A 167 11.26 6.68 3.26
C MET A 167 11.70 7.13 1.86
N ILE A 168 10.88 7.97 1.22
CA ILE A 168 11.22 8.53 -0.08
C ILE A 168 12.41 9.49 0.03
N GLU A 169 12.48 10.29 1.09
CA GLU A 169 13.65 11.14 1.32
C GLU A 169 14.93 10.30 1.55
N GLN A 170 14.83 9.18 2.29
CA GLN A 170 15.94 8.24 2.41
C GLN A 170 16.37 7.67 1.04
N THR A 171 15.41 7.38 0.16
CA THR A 171 15.69 6.94 -1.21
C THR A 171 16.42 8.01 -2.01
N ARG A 172 15.96 9.27 -1.96
CA ARG A 172 16.63 10.41 -2.61
C ARG A 172 18.07 10.60 -2.13
N GLU A 173 18.31 10.47 -0.83
CA GLU A 173 19.65 10.53 -0.25
C GLU A 173 20.58 9.44 -0.83
N ILE A 174 20.07 8.21 -0.97
CA ILE A 174 20.81 7.09 -1.57
C ILE A 174 21.11 7.39 -3.05
N VAL A 175 20.12 7.86 -3.81
CA VAL A 175 20.27 8.22 -5.23
C VAL A 175 21.35 9.31 -5.40
N ARG A 176 21.25 10.40 -4.65
CA ARG A 176 22.23 11.50 -4.69
C ARG A 176 23.64 11.01 -4.33
N LYS A 177 23.73 10.20 -3.29
CA LYS A 177 25.01 9.64 -2.84
C LYS A 177 25.59 8.70 -3.88
N PHE A 178 24.78 7.81 -4.48
CA PHE A 178 25.22 6.92 -5.55
C PHE A 178 25.71 7.70 -6.76
N ASN A 179 24.87 8.60 -7.28
CA ASN A 179 25.16 9.37 -8.49
C ASN A 179 26.41 10.25 -8.33
N SER A 180 26.63 10.83 -7.15
CA SER A 180 27.83 11.64 -6.88
C SER A 180 29.09 10.81 -6.64
N THR A 181 28.96 9.57 -6.17
CA THR A 181 30.12 8.71 -5.84
C THR A 181 30.61 7.93 -7.07
N TYR A 182 29.67 7.46 -7.90
CA TYR A 182 29.97 6.58 -9.03
C TYR A 182 29.65 7.21 -10.38
N ALA A 183 28.38 7.29 -10.77
CA ALA A 183 27.92 7.91 -11.99
C ALA A 183 26.42 8.22 -11.92
N PRO A 184 25.88 9.17 -12.71
CA PRO A 184 24.45 9.54 -12.72
C PRO A 184 23.61 8.47 -13.43
N VAL A 185 23.28 7.39 -12.71
CA VAL A 185 22.50 6.24 -13.20
C VAL A 185 21.08 6.23 -12.65
N LEU A 186 20.93 6.58 -11.37
CA LEU A 186 19.67 6.45 -10.63
C LEU A 186 18.82 7.73 -10.75
N VAL A 187 17.49 7.56 -10.71
CA VAL A 187 16.51 8.64 -10.77
C VAL A 187 15.98 8.93 -9.37
N GLU A 188 15.89 10.22 -9.01
CA GLU A 188 15.27 10.64 -7.76
C GLU A 188 13.74 10.55 -7.88
N PRO A 189 13.06 9.81 -6.98
CA PRO A 189 11.61 9.70 -7.01
C PRO A 189 10.94 10.93 -6.41
N GLU A 190 9.76 11.27 -6.94
CA GLU A 190 8.83 12.23 -6.36
C GLU A 190 7.67 11.52 -5.67
N ILE A 191 7.16 12.14 -4.61
CA ILE A 191 5.99 11.66 -3.89
C ILE A 191 4.74 12.13 -4.61
N LEU A 192 3.83 11.21 -4.87
CA LEU A 192 2.47 11.52 -5.24
C LEU A 192 1.55 11.27 -4.04
N LEU A 193 1.07 12.35 -3.42
CA LEU A 193 0.11 12.25 -2.32
C LEU A 193 -1.31 12.15 -2.86
N PRO A 194 -2.21 11.36 -2.22
CA PRO A 194 -3.62 11.29 -2.61
C PRO A 194 -4.30 12.67 -2.55
N GLU A 195 -5.04 13.02 -3.59
CA GLU A 195 -5.70 14.33 -3.72
C GLU A 195 -6.75 14.59 -2.62
N GLN A 196 -7.41 13.54 -2.10
CA GLN A 196 -8.49 13.67 -1.12
C GLN A 196 -8.01 13.53 0.32
N CYS A 197 -7.94 14.64 1.03
CA CYS A 197 -7.51 14.73 2.42
C CYS A 197 -8.40 13.98 3.42
N VAL A 198 -9.72 13.91 3.18
CA VAL A 198 -10.72 13.39 4.14
C VAL A 198 -10.66 11.86 4.29
N CYS A 199 -10.16 11.16 3.27
CA CYS A 199 -10.19 9.69 3.22
C CYS A 199 -8.85 9.01 3.57
N ARG A 200 -7.83 9.76 3.94
CA ARG A 200 -6.46 9.24 4.13
C ARG A 200 -6.32 8.18 5.21
N ARG A 201 -7.17 8.19 6.23
CA ARG A 201 -7.12 7.21 7.34
C ARG A 201 -8.53 6.90 7.86
N LEU A 202 -9.13 5.83 7.36
CA LEU A 202 -10.37 5.33 7.95
C LEU A 202 -10.08 4.71 9.33
N PRO A 203 -10.89 5.06 10.36
CA PRO A 203 -10.85 4.38 11.64
C PRO A 203 -11.33 2.92 11.49
N GLY A 204 -10.94 2.05 12.40
CA GLY A 204 -11.56 0.73 12.53
C GLY A 204 -13.04 0.83 12.88
N THR A 205 -13.78 -0.26 12.69
CA THR A 205 -15.22 -0.30 13.01
C THR A 205 -15.53 -0.01 14.48
N ASP A 206 -14.53 -0.17 15.36
CA ASP A 206 -14.58 0.15 16.80
C ASP A 206 -14.46 1.66 17.12
N GLY A 207 -14.12 2.49 16.13
CA GLY A 207 -13.96 3.94 16.29
C GLY A 207 -12.77 4.40 17.14
N ARG A 208 -11.95 3.47 17.65
CA ARG A 208 -10.89 3.77 18.62
C ARG A 208 -9.50 3.88 18.02
N ALA A 209 -9.23 3.08 17.01
CA ALA A 209 -7.91 2.96 16.41
C ALA A 209 -8.01 2.97 14.89
N LYS A 210 -6.86 3.18 14.21
CA LYS A 210 -6.75 2.94 12.77
C LYS A 210 -7.22 1.52 12.44
N MET A 211 -7.87 1.36 11.31
CA MET A 211 -8.23 0.05 10.77
C MET A 211 -6.99 -0.86 10.73
N SER A 212 -7.04 -1.98 11.41
CA SER A 212 -5.92 -2.92 11.55
C SER A 212 -6.39 -4.37 11.53
N LYS A 213 -5.70 -5.18 10.74
CA LYS A 213 -5.98 -6.61 10.63
C LYS A 213 -5.81 -7.34 11.96
N SER A 214 -4.82 -6.94 12.76
CA SER A 214 -4.53 -7.55 14.07
C SER A 214 -5.60 -7.24 15.13
N LEU A 215 -6.31 -6.12 15.00
CA LEU A 215 -7.38 -5.72 15.90
C LEU A 215 -8.75 -6.28 15.48
N GLY A 216 -8.86 -6.92 14.31
CA GLY A 216 -10.13 -7.46 13.82
C GLY A 216 -11.20 -6.42 13.49
N ASN A 217 -10.84 -5.14 13.44
CA ASN A 217 -11.73 -4.00 13.23
C ASN A 217 -11.80 -3.55 11.76
N CYS A 218 -11.55 -4.46 10.80
CA CYS A 218 -11.51 -4.17 9.36
C CYS A 218 -12.76 -4.67 8.64
N ILE A 219 -13.24 -3.92 7.64
CA ILE A 219 -14.11 -4.43 6.58
C ILE A 219 -13.19 -4.78 5.40
N TYR A 220 -13.14 -6.06 5.03
CA TYR A 220 -12.31 -6.53 3.91
C TYR A 220 -13.04 -6.37 2.57
N LEU A 221 -12.28 -6.20 1.49
CA LEU A 221 -12.85 -6.13 0.13
C LEU A 221 -13.55 -7.43 -0.27
N SER A 222 -13.09 -8.54 0.29
CA SER A 222 -13.62 -9.89 0.07
C SER A 222 -14.69 -10.32 1.09
N ASP A 223 -15.12 -9.45 2.01
CA ASP A 223 -16.20 -9.79 2.94
C ASP A 223 -17.53 -9.95 2.20
N SER A 224 -18.33 -10.97 2.57
CA SER A 224 -19.69 -11.13 2.04
C SER A 224 -20.60 -9.97 2.49
N ALA A 225 -21.74 -9.81 1.82
CA ALA A 225 -22.72 -8.78 2.20
C ALA A 225 -23.17 -8.93 3.67
N GLU A 226 -23.35 -10.17 4.14
CA GLU A 226 -23.72 -10.47 5.54
C GLU A 226 -22.59 -10.10 6.51
N GLN A 227 -21.34 -10.36 6.14
CA GLN A 227 -20.17 -9.99 6.95
C GLN A 227 -20.01 -8.46 7.03
N VAL A 228 -20.20 -7.77 5.92
CA VAL A 228 -20.20 -6.29 5.90
C VAL A 228 -21.29 -5.76 6.80
N TRP A 229 -22.52 -6.27 6.66
CA TRP A 229 -23.65 -5.86 7.50
C TRP A 229 -23.38 -6.08 8.99
N ALA A 230 -22.88 -7.26 9.37
CA ALA A 230 -22.56 -7.56 10.77
C ALA A 230 -21.57 -6.56 11.36
N LYS A 231 -20.55 -6.18 10.57
CA LYS A 231 -19.53 -5.19 10.97
C LYS A 231 -20.11 -3.78 11.04
N VAL A 232 -20.91 -3.35 10.06
CA VAL A 232 -21.57 -2.03 10.05
C VAL A 232 -22.54 -1.91 11.22
N LYS A 233 -23.32 -2.97 11.48
CA LYS A 233 -24.27 -2.99 12.59
C LYS A 233 -23.57 -2.76 13.94
N SER A 234 -22.37 -3.31 14.12
CA SER A 234 -21.56 -3.19 15.34
C SER A 234 -20.68 -1.93 15.38
N MET A 235 -20.67 -1.11 14.33
CA MET A 235 -19.86 0.12 14.30
C MET A 235 -20.17 1.04 15.49
N TYR A 236 -19.10 1.65 15.99
CA TYR A 236 -19.19 2.69 17.00
C TYR A 236 -19.95 3.91 16.46
N THR A 237 -20.90 4.39 17.27
CA THR A 237 -21.67 5.61 17.06
C THR A 237 -21.51 6.52 18.29
N ASP A 238 -22.35 7.55 18.42
CA ASP A 238 -22.34 8.42 19.58
C ASP A 238 -22.92 7.72 20.82
N PRO A 239 -22.15 7.51 21.90
CA PRO A 239 -22.65 6.90 23.12
C PRO A 239 -23.66 7.78 23.88
N GLY A 240 -23.74 9.07 23.55
CA GLY A 240 -24.75 10.00 24.11
C GLY A 240 -26.10 9.95 23.39
N HIS A 241 -26.17 9.35 22.20
CA HIS A 241 -27.41 9.22 21.40
C HIS A 241 -28.20 7.96 21.81
N LEU A 242 -28.83 8.02 22.98
CA LEU A 242 -29.54 6.88 23.57
C LEU A 242 -30.96 6.69 23.02
N GLN A 243 -31.63 7.80 22.70
CA GLN A 243 -32.95 7.80 22.12
C GLN A 243 -32.93 8.48 20.73
N ILE A 244 -33.84 8.12 19.86
CA ILE A 244 -33.94 8.69 18.52
C ILE A 244 -34.14 10.20 18.56
N SER A 245 -34.82 10.71 19.59
CA SER A 245 -35.06 12.15 19.77
C SER A 245 -33.83 12.94 20.22
N ASP A 246 -32.81 12.25 20.72
CA ASP A 246 -31.63 12.93 21.25
C ASP A 246 -30.80 13.55 20.12
N PRO A 247 -30.21 14.73 20.32
CA PRO A 247 -29.21 15.27 19.42
C PRO A 247 -27.99 14.33 19.35
N GLY A 248 -27.58 13.98 18.14
CA GLY A 248 -26.42 13.10 17.94
C GLY A 248 -25.16 13.88 17.57
N LYS A 249 -24.00 13.31 17.89
CA LYS A 249 -22.70 13.88 17.56
C LYS A 249 -22.13 13.20 16.31
N VAL A 250 -21.84 14.00 15.29
CA VAL A 250 -21.26 13.56 14.02
C VAL A 250 -19.75 13.39 14.14
N GLU A 251 -19.08 14.29 14.86
CA GLU A 251 -17.64 14.30 15.03
C GLU A 251 -17.18 13.08 15.84
N GLY A 252 -16.27 12.29 15.26
CA GLY A 252 -15.79 11.04 15.87
C GLY A 252 -16.76 9.85 15.71
N ASN A 253 -17.90 10.05 15.06
CA ASN A 253 -18.82 8.96 14.73
C ASN A 253 -18.32 8.19 13.51
N THR A 254 -17.97 6.93 13.70
CA THR A 254 -17.36 6.08 12.68
C THR A 254 -18.24 5.93 11.43
N VAL A 255 -19.56 5.84 11.61
CA VAL A 255 -20.52 5.68 10.51
C VAL A 255 -20.47 6.88 9.57
N PHE A 256 -20.43 8.10 10.10
CA PHE A 256 -20.31 9.31 9.26
C PHE A 256 -18.96 9.43 8.59
N THR A 257 -17.87 9.03 9.27
CA THR A 257 -16.53 9.01 8.64
C THR A 257 -16.50 8.07 7.42
N TYR A 258 -17.18 6.93 7.49
CA TYR A 258 -17.30 6.03 6.34
C TYR A 258 -18.24 6.58 5.25
N LEU A 259 -19.33 7.24 5.63
CA LEU A 259 -20.19 7.93 4.67
C LEU A 259 -19.44 9.05 3.94
N ASP A 260 -18.62 9.83 4.64
CA ASP A 260 -17.76 10.85 4.01
C ASP A 260 -16.80 10.25 2.96
N ALA A 261 -16.35 9.01 3.17
CA ALA A 261 -15.43 8.34 2.27
C ALA A 261 -16.09 7.64 1.07
N PHE A 262 -17.32 7.16 1.22
CA PHE A 262 -17.96 6.28 0.23
C PHE A 262 -19.26 6.82 -0.36
N CYS A 263 -19.96 7.72 0.36
CA CYS A 263 -21.24 8.23 -0.10
C CYS A 263 -21.06 9.20 -1.29
N LYS A 264 -21.92 9.03 -2.28
CA LYS A 264 -22.01 9.88 -3.46
C LYS A 264 -23.43 10.41 -3.60
N PRO A 265 -23.63 11.51 -4.34
CA PRO A 265 -24.98 12.07 -4.53
C PRO A 265 -26.02 11.08 -5.04
N GLU A 266 -25.63 10.18 -5.96
CA GLU A 266 -26.54 9.17 -6.52
C GLU A 266 -27.07 8.17 -5.48
N HIS A 267 -26.38 7.97 -4.35
CA HIS A 267 -26.83 7.04 -3.31
C HIS A 267 -28.13 7.50 -2.63
N PHE A 268 -28.38 8.82 -2.58
CA PHE A 268 -29.62 9.35 -1.98
C PHE A 268 -30.84 8.98 -2.78
N SER A 269 -30.77 9.07 -4.12
CA SER A 269 -31.86 8.61 -4.98
C SER A 269 -32.00 7.08 -5.02
N LYS A 270 -30.90 6.35 -4.84
CA LYS A 270 -30.88 4.88 -4.94
C LYS A 270 -31.29 4.18 -3.64
N PHE A 271 -30.94 4.75 -2.50
CA PHE A 271 -31.06 4.13 -1.17
C PHE A 271 -31.79 5.02 -0.14
N GLY A 272 -32.47 6.08 -0.58
CA GLY A 272 -33.21 7.00 0.31
C GLY A 272 -34.23 6.30 1.20
N ASP A 273 -34.81 5.19 0.75
CA ASP A 273 -35.75 4.37 1.53
C ASP A 273 -35.17 3.87 2.86
N CYS A 274 -33.82 3.84 3.01
CA CYS A 274 -33.18 3.54 4.29
C CYS A 274 -33.55 4.53 5.40
N PHE A 275 -34.01 5.73 5.05
CA PHE A 275 -34.45 6.76 5.96
C PHE A 275 -35.97 6.77 6.17
N HIS A 276 -36.70 5.84 5.56
CA HIS A 276 -38.15 5.70 5.73
C HIS A 276 -38.46 4.66 6.83
N GLY A 277 -38.96 5.12 7.93
CA GLY A 277 -39.34 4.28 9.07
C GLY A 277 -40.84 4.37 9.37
N LYS A 278 -41.30 3.47 10.25
CA LYS A 278 -42.75 3.44 10.62
C LYS A 278 -43.25 4.70 11.33
N LYS A 279 -42.37 5.42 12.03
CA LYS A 279 -42.73 6.60 12.83
C LYS A 279 -42.23 7.90 12.23
N GLN A 280 -41.17 7.84 11.44
CA GLN A 280 -40.49 9.00 10.83
C GLN A 280 -39.96 8.62 9.48
N SER A 281 -40.03 9.53 8.53
CA SER A 281 -39.50 9.39 7.18
C SER A 281 -38.84 10.71 6.79
N PHE A 282 -37.65 10.58 6.16
CA PHE A 282 -36.86 11.71 5.71
C PHE A 282 -36.46 11.51 4.26
N ASP A 283 -36.56 12.57 3.48
CA ASP A 283 -36.10 12.64 2.10
C ASP A 283 -34.86 13.55 2.09
N PHE A 284 -33.67 12.93 2.06
CA PHE A 284 -32.39 13.66 2.01
C PHE A 284 -31.85 13.69 0.59
N ALA A 285 -31.29 14.83 0.19
CA ALA A 285 -30.60 15.01 -1.08
C ALA A 285 -29.06 14.98 -0.91
N SER A 286 -28.56 15.14 0.31
CA SER A 286 -27.13 15.23 0.60
C SER A 286 -26.74 14.65 1.96
N LEU A 287 -25.45 14.29 2.11
CA LEU A 287 -24.91 13.83 3.39
C LEU A 287 -24.91 14.94 4.46
N ASP A 288 -24.82 16.20 4.03
CA ASP A 288 -24.86 17.34 4.96
C ASP A 288 -26.25 17.49 5.58
N GLU A 289 -27.32 17.23 4.84
CA GLU A 289 -28.68 17.20 5.38
C GLU A 289 -28.85 16.07 6.40
N VAL A 290 -28.33 14.87 6.13
CA VAL A 290 -28.32 13.74 7.09
C VAL A 290 -27.57 14.11 8.36
N LYS A 291 -26.41 14.72 8.23
CA LYS A 291 -25.60 15.20 9.38
C LYS A 291 -26.32 16.29 10.18
N ALA A 292 -26.97 17.23 9.51
CA ALA A 292 -27.74 18.29 10.15
C ALA A 292 -28.93 17.70 10.93
N GLN A 293 -29.69 16.78 10.33
CA GLN A 293 -30.80 16.10 11.00
C GLN A 293 -30.31 15.27 12.19
N TYR A 294 -29.20 14.56 12.08
CA TYR A 294 -28.66 13.76 13.18
C TYR A 294 -28.26 14.65 14.38
N ARG A 295 -27.65 15.80 14.12
CA ARG A 295 -27.34 16.80 15.16
C ARG A 295 -28.59 17.43 15.80
N ALA A 296 -29.67 17.55 15.05
CA ALA A 296 -30.93 18.08 15.55
C ALA A 296 -31.75 17.08 16.38
N GLY A 297 -31.41 15.78 16.24
CA GLY A 297 -32.19 14.67 16.80
C GLY A 297 -33.28 14.16 15.84
N GLY A 298 -33.92 13.07 16.20
CA GLY A 298 -34.97 12.45 15.41
C GLY A 298 -34.50 11.41 14.38
N LEU A 299 -33.20 11.28 14.13
CA LEU A 299 -32.65 10.31 13.18
C LEU A 299 -31.88 9.20 13.94
N GLY A 300 -32.40 7.98 13.92
CA GLY A 300 -31.84 6.87 14.66
C GLY A 300 -30.57 6.28 13.99
N ASP A 301 -29.62 5.80 14.81
CA ASP A 301 -28.36 5.18 14.37
C ASP A 301 -28.56 4.05 13.36
N MET A 302 -29.60 3.23 13.53
CA MET A 302 -29.84 2.11 12.62
C MET A 302 -30.25 2.55 11.21
N MET A 303 -30.91 3.71 11.04
CA MET A 303 -31.21 4.25 9.72
C MET A 303 -29.91 4.63 9.00
N ILE A 304 -29.00 5.31 9.69
CA ILE A 304 -27.71 5.71 9.14
C ILE A 304 -26.85 4.49 8.82
N LYS A 305 -26.83 3.48 9.70
CA LYS A 305 -26.13 2.21 9.46
C LYS A 305 -26.69 1.42 8.28
N ASN A 306 -28.02 1.40 8.11
CA ASN A 306 -28.65 0.78 6.95
C ASN A 306 -28.22 1.49 5.66
N PHE A 307 -28.22 2.81 5.66
CA PHE A 307 -27.78 3.60 4.51
C PHE A 307 -26.29 3.39 4.22
N LEU A 308 -25.41 3.43 5.24
CA LEU A 308 -24.00 3.11 5.06
C LEU A 308 -23.80 1.71 4.50
N ASN A 309 -24.53 0.71 4.99
CA ASN A 309 -24.44 -0.65 4.48
C ASN A 309 -24.80 -0.73 3.00
N ALA A 310 -25.86 -0.05 2.58
CA ALA A 310 -26.26 -0.01 1.17
C ALA A 310 -25.20 0.67 0.30
N VAL A 311 -24.60 1.77 0.76
CA VAL A 311 -23.49 2.48 0.10
C VAL A 311 -22.25 1.60 -0.01
N LEU A 312 -21.88 0.90 1.05
CA LEU A 312 -20.73 -0.01 1.05
C LEU A 312 -21.00 -1.22 0.15
N ASP A 313 -22.20 -1.77 0.17
CA ASP A 313 -22.54 -2.90 -0.68
C ASP A 313 -22.52 -2.52 -2.17
N ASP A 314 -23.04 -1.36 -2.53
CA ASP A 314 -22.96 -0.82 -3.90
C ASP A 314 -21.50 -0.68 -4.38
N THR A 315 -20.59 -0.31 -3.48
CA THR A 315 -19.18 -0.20 -3.79
C THR A 315 -18.47 -1.56 -3.89
N LEU A 316 -18.81 -2.49 -3.00
CA LEU A 316 -18.10 -3.75 -2.84
C LEU A 316 -18.67 -4.88 -3.71
N ALA A 317 -19.96 -4.85 -4.06
CA ALA A 317 -20.58 -5.91 -4.85
C ALA A 317 -19.90 -6.14 -6.21
N PRO A 318 -19.55 -5.11 -7.01
CA PRO A 318 -18.82 -5.34 -8.27
C PRO A 318 -17.40 -5.88 -8.04
N ILE A 319 -16.73 -5.52 -6.94
CA ILE A 319 -15.41 -6.06 -6.59
C ILE A 319 -15.54 -7.53 -6.22
N ARG A 320 -16.51 -7.89 -5.38
CA ARG A 320 -16.79 -9.29 -5.01
C ARG A 320 -17.14 -10.15 -6.21
N ALA A 321 -17.96 -9.65 -7.12
CA ALA A 321 -18.34 -10.38 -8.33
C ALA A 321 -17.12 -10.68 -9.21
N ARG A 322 -16.26 -9.69 -9.46
CA ARG A 322 -15.02 -9.89 -10.23
C ARG A 322 -14.07 -10.82 -9.52
N ARG A 323 -13.92 -10.70 -8.20
CA ARG A 323 -13.08 -11.60 -7.41
C ARG A 323 -13.57 -13.04 -7.50
N ALA A 324 -14.87 -13.27 -7.38
CA ALA A 324 -15.47 -14.61 -7.49
C ALA A 324 -15.23 -15.26 -8.86
N GLU A 325 -15.18 -14.48 -9.94
CA GLU A 325 -14.80 -15.00 -11.26
C GLU A 325 -13.30 -15.36 -11.33
N LEU A 326 -12.43 -14.50 -10.79
CA LEU A 326 -10.99 -14.76 -10.74
C LEU A 326 -10.65 -15.98 -9.87
N GLU A 327 -11.38 -16.22 -8.80
CA GLU A 327 -11.22 -17.40 -7.94
C GLU A 327 -11.52 -18.74 -8.65
N LYS A 328 -12.26 -18.71 -9.76
CA LYS A 328 -12.49 -19.88 -10.61
C LYS A 328 -11.31 -20.21 -11.51
N ASP A 329 -10.40 -19.24 -11.75
CA ASP A 329 -9.23 -19.39 -12.62
C ASP A 329 -7.94 -18.94 -11.93
N ILE A 330 -7.59 -19.61 -10.84
CA ILE A 330 -6.35 -19.36 -10.11
C ILE A 330 -5.09 -19.52 -10.99
N PRO A 331 -5.02 -20.48 -11.94
CA PRO A 331 -3.91 -20.56 -12.91
C PRO A 331 -3.69 -19.26 -13.68
N TYR A 332 -4.75 -18.58 -14.12
CA TYR A 332 -4.64 -17.27 -14.77
C TYR A 332 -4.00 -16.22 -13.87
N VAL A 333 -4.40 -16.15 -12.60
CA VAL A 333 -3.84 -15.19 -11.66
C VAL A 333 -2.34 -15.42 -11.43
N TYR A 334 -1.92 -16.68 -11.31
CA TYR A 334 -0.50 -17.01 -11.23
C TYR A 334 0.26 -16.66 -12.52
N GLU A 335 -0.36 -16.86 -13.68
CA GLU A 335 0.25 -16.50 -14.96
C GLU A 335 0.45 -15.00 -15.11
N VAL A 336 -0.51 -14.18 -14.66
CA VAL A 336 -0.37 -12.70 -14.59
C VAL A 336 0.84 -12.33 -13.73
N LEU A 337 0.95 -12.90 -12.53
CA LEU A 337 2.06 -12.60 -11.62
C LEU A 337 3.40 -13.10 -12.18
N ARG A 338 3.43 -14.26 -12.82
CA ARG A 338 4.64 -14.81 -13.43
C ARG A 338 5.15 -13.91 -14.56
N LYS A 339 4.28 -13.58 -15.52
CA LYS A 339 4.63 -12.68 -16.63
C LYS A 339 5.06 -11.30 -16.15
N GLY A 340 4.33 -10.72 -15.22
CA GLY A 340 4.68 -9.43 -14.64
C GLY A 340 6.04 -9.47 -13.92
N SER A 341 6.33 -10.56 -13.21
CA SER A 341 7.64 -10.72 -12.54
C SER A 341 8.79 -10.88 -13.54
N GLU A 342 8.57 -11.54 -14.68
CA GLU A 342 9.56 -11.66 -15.75
C GLU A 342 9.86 -10.28 -16.38
N VAL A 343 8.84 -9.48 -16.67
CA VAL A 343 8.98 -8.10 -17.17
C VAL A 343 9.72 -7.23 -16.15
N ALA A 344 9.28 -7.26 -14.91
CA ALA A 344 9.90 -6.51 -13.82
C ALA A 344 11.38 -6.89 -13.66
N ARG A 345 11.70 -8.19 -13.69
CA ARG A 345 13.06 -8.69 -13.58
C ARG A 345 13.95 -8.21 -14.73
N ALA A 346 13.44 -8.23 -15.96
CA ALA A 346 14.21 -7.73 -17.12
C ALA A 346 14.57 -6.26 -16.98
N THR A 347 13.63 -5.42 -16.51
CA THR A 347 13.87 -3.98 -16.25
C THR A 347 14.89 -3.79 -15.11
N ALA A 348 14.72 -4.50 -13.99
CA ALA A 348 15.64 -4.41 -12.87
C ALA A 348 17.06 -4.88 -13.23
N ALA A 349 17.18 -5.93 -14.04
CA ALA A 349 18.48 -6.44 -14.52
C ALA A 349 19.24 -5.41 -15.38
N GLN A 350 18.51 -4.65 -16.20
CA GLN A 350 19.12 -3.55 -16.96
C GLN A 350 19.69 -2.48 -16.02
N THR A 351 18.90 -2.01 -15.06
CA THR A 351 19.37 -1.01 -14.09
C THR A 351 20.53 -1.55 -13.25
N LEU A 352 20.47 -2.82 -12.80
CA LEU A 352 21.55 -3.46 -12.08
C LEU A 352 22.86 -3.51 -12.89
N SER A 353 22.77 -3.80 -14.19
CA SER A 353 23.93 -3.78 -15.10
C SER A 353 24.55 -2.38 -15.17
N GLU A 354 23.74 -1.33 -15.30
CA GLU A 354 24.21 0.05 -15.30
C GLU A 354 24.88 0.44 -13.95
N VAL A 355 24.29 -0.02 -12.83
CA VAL A 355 24.85 0.17 -11.48
C VAL A 355 26.21 -0.51 -11.35
N LYS A 356 26.31 -1.78 -11.77
CA LYS A 356 27.59 -2.54 -11.74
C LYS A 356 28.65 -1.86 -12.58
N ARG A 357 28.30 -1.38 -13.75
CA ARG A 357 29.21 -0.63 -14.63
C ARG A 357 29.71 0.67 -13.97
N ALA A 358 28.81 1.43 -13.36
CA ALA A 358 29.16 2.64 -12.63
C ALA A 358 30.09 2.35 -11.44
N MET A 359 29.87 1.25 -10.74
CA MET A 359 30.71 0.77 -9.61
C MET A 359 32.00 0.08 -10.05
N LYS A 360 32.21 -0.15 -11.36
CA LYS A 360 33.36 -0.86 -11.96
C LYS A 360 33.51 -2.31 -11.44
N ILE A 361 32.39 -3.01 -11.30
CA ILE A 361 32.32 -4.42 -10.89
C ILE A 361 31.69 -5.33 -11.97
N ASP A 362 31.66 -4.86 -13.19
CA ASP A 362 31.17 -5.50 -14.41
C ASP A 362 32.29 -6.26 -15.16
N TYR A 363 33.12 -6.98 -14.43
CA TYR A 363 34.39 -7.59 -14.88
C TYR A 363 34.28 -8.46 -16.14
N PHE A 364 33.13 -9.08 -16.39
CA PHE A 364 32.91 -10.03 -17.50
C PHE A 364 31.98 -9.49 -18.58
N ASP A 365 31.61 -8.19 -18.50
CA ASP A 365 30.98 -7.52 -19.65
C ASP A 365 31.97 -7.57 -20.83
N PRO A 366 31.55 -8.02 -22.02
CA PRO A 366 32.48 -8.22 -23.15
C PRO A 366 33.28 -6.97 -23.50
N ASP A 367 32.67 -5.79 -23.46
CA ASP A 367 33.32 -4.51 -23.79
C ASP A 367 34.38 -4.12 -22.75
N VAL A 368 34.16 -4.52 -21.48
CA VAL A 368 35.04 -4.20 -20.36
C VAL A 368 36.18 -5.24 -20.25
N LEU A 369 35.88 -6.52 -20.46
CA LEU A 369 36.83 -7.63 -20.32
C LEU A 369 38.03 -7.48 -21.24
N GLU A 370 37.83 -7.11 -22.51
CA GLU A 370 38.92 -6.92 -23.47
C GLU A 370 39.88 -5.81 -22.99
N SER A 371 39.34 -4.67 -22.57
CA SER A 371 40.11 -3.53 -22.09
C SER A 371 40.87 -3.86 -20.81
N LEU A 372 40.22 -4.56 -19.84
CA LEU A 372 40.85 -5.00 -18.61
C LEU A 372 41.96 -6.03 -18.85
N THR A 373 41.74 -7.00 -19.73
CA THR A 373 42.72 -8.02 -20.10
C THR A 373 43.95 -7.36 -20.69
N LYS A 374 43.80 -6.43 -21.62
CA LYS A 374 44.91 -5.69 -22.22
C LYS A 374 45.70 -4.89 -21.16
N ALA A 375 44.99 -4.09 -20.36
CA ALA A 375 45.63 -3.25 -19.33
C ALA A 375 46.41 -4.08 -18.28
N GLN A 376 45.84 -5.19 -17.83
CA GLN A 376 46.51 -6.07 -16.88
C GLN A 376 47.69 -6.83 -17.52
N SER A 377 47.55 -7.29 -18.74
CA SER A 377 48.65 -7.94 -19.48
C SER A 377 49.86 -6.99 -19.61
N GLU A 378 49.64 -5.73 -19.98
CA GLU A 378 50.70 -4.72 -20.06
C GLU A 378 51.33 -4.40 -18.68
N ARG A 379 50.55 -4.45 -17.61
CA ARG A 379 51.02 -4.21 -16.22
C ARG A 379 51.92 -5.33 -15.70
N TYR A 380 51.55 -6.59 -15.99
CA TYR A 380 52.30 -7.76 -15.52
C TYR A 380 53.41 -8.25 -16.46
N ALA A 381 53.52 -7.66 -17.67
CA ALA A 381 54.62 -7.89 -18.59
C ALA A 381 55.89 -7.07 -18.25
N LYS A 382 55.77 -6.12 -17.29
CA LYS A 382 56.85 -5.32 -16.74
C LYS A 382 57.39 -5.93 -15.45
#